data_f2bd401ca9e6a14e4c8487978812b2e0
#
_entry.id   f2bd401ca9e6a14e4c8487978812b2e0
#
_cell.length_a   1.000
_cell.length_b   1.000
_cell.length_c   1.000
_cell.angle_alpha   90.00
_cell.angle_beta   90.00
_cell.angle_gamma   90.00
#
_symmetry.space_group_name_H-M   'P 1'
#
loop_
_entity.id
_entity.type
_entity.pdbx_description
1 polymer ?
#
loop_
_entity_poly.entity_id
_entity_poly.type
_entity_poly.pdbx_seq_one_letter_code
_entity_poly.pdbx_strand_id
1 'polypeptide(L)'
;MDKKNILSVKNLKKIYSKQHNGKTYALNDLNLDVKEGEIFGLLGPNGAGKTTFINILAGTVIKTGGEVNVCGFDLDENPRQVRASVGVVPQEINLDPFFSPRKLLDLQAGLYGVKEKDRITDTILNLVSLEKEANSYARSLSGGMKRRLLMAKALVHQPPLVFLDEPTAGVDVELRQNLWKNVRMLNKLGVTIILTTHYLEEAEEMCDRIAILNKGNVVALDSTKNLLNRIQTKKVTFKTDKEINIQKNDLESLEIISKIGNEVCVSYEKSKVNMEKLISLIKKNNIKIVDISTDDGDLEDVF
;
A
#
# COMPACT_ATOMS: atom_id res chain seq x y z
N MET A 1 3.56 -2.59 -26.72
CA MET A 1 2.08 -2.47 -26.68
C MET A 1 1.71 -1.76 -25.38
N ASP A 2 0.99 -0.65 -25.47
CA ASP A 2 0.50 0.02 -24.27
C ASP A 2 -0.49 -0.92 -23.54
N LYS A 3 -0.21 -1.18 -22.25
CA LYS A 3 -1.10 -1.99 -21.42
C LYS A 3 -2.45 -1.29 -21.28
N LYS A 4 -3.54 -2.04 -21.41
CA LYS A 4 -4.91 -1.55 -21.25
C LYS A 4 -5.16 -1.17 -19.78
N ASN A 5 -5.99 -0.15 -19.56
CA ASN A 5 -6.44 0.17 -18.20
C ASN A 5 -7.46 -0.86 -17.74
N ILE A 6 -7.18 -1.52 -16.62
CA ILE A 6 -8.12 -2.44 -15.94
C ILE A 6 -9.07 -1.67 -15.02
N LEU A 7 -8.62 -0.53 -14.50
CA LEU A 7 -9.41 0.38 -13.70
C LEU A 7 -9.24 1.80 -14.24
N SER A 8 -10.34 2.50 -14.44
CA SER A 8 -10.37 3.92 -14.79
C SER A 8 -11.36 4.64 -13.88
N VAL A 9 -10.91 5.71 -13.25
CA VAL A 9 -11.69 6.51 -12.31
C VAL A 9 -11.60 7.96 -12.71
N LYS A 10 -12.78 8.62 -12.87
CA LYS A 10 -12.87 10.03 -13.25
C LYS A 10 -13.76 10.79 -12.29
N ASN A 11 -13.22 11.85 -11.70
CA ASN A 11 -13.92 12.78 -10.81
C ASN A 11 -14.71 12.09 -9.70
N LEU A 12 -14.17 10.98 -9.16
CA LEU A 12 -14.87 10.19 -8.14
C LEU A 12 -15.01 10.99 -6.85
N LYS A 13 -16.27 11.06 -6.36
CA LYS A 13 -16.65 11.76 -5.14
C LYS A 13 -17.32 10.84 -4.15
N LYS A 14 -16.96 11.00 -2.87
CA LYS A 14 -17.73 10.45 -1.76
C LYS A 14 -17.85 11.47 -0.64
N ILE A 15 -19.09 11.83 -0.34
CA ILE A 15 -19.44 12.77 0.72
C ILE A 15 -20.24 12.02 1.78
N TYR A 16 -19.80 12.09 3.04
CA TYR A 16 -20.56 11.64 4.19
C TYR A 16 -21.20 12.84 4.89
N SER A 17 -22.51 12.74 5.15
CA SER A 17 -23.23 13.75 5.93
C SER A 17 -23.07 13.45 7.43
N LYS A 18 -22.63 14.42 8.25
CA LYS A 18 -22.66 14.33 9.70
C LYS A 18 -23.99 14.87 10.25
N GLN A 19 -24.48 14.29 11.35
CA GLN A 19 -25.76 14.65 11.98
C GLN A 19 -25.91 16.13 12.42
N HIS A 20 -24.82 16.92 12.45
CA HIS A 20 -24.82 18.34 12.80
C HIS A 20 -24.17 19.18 11.71
N ASN A 21 -24.86 19.34 10.59
CA ASN A 21 -24.53 20.28 9.48
C ASN A 21 -23.11 20.24 8.89
N GLY A 22 -22.37 19.15 9.02
CA GLY A 22 -21.06 19.01 8.42
C GLY A 22 -21.05 18.02 7.24
N LYS A 23 -20.49 18.43 6.08
CA LYS A 23 -20.13 17.53 4.99
C LYS A 23 -18.69 17.13 5.14
N THR A 24 -18.39 15.82 5.13
CA THR A 24 -17.01 15.31 5.09
C THR A 24 -16.76 14.70 3.72
N TYR A 25 -15.83 15.28 2.97
CA TYR A 25 -15.37 14.75 1.69
C TYR A 25 -14.36 13.64 1.98
N ALA A 26 -14.78 12.39 1.81
CA ALA A 26 -13.86 11.25 1.92
C ALA A 26 -13.08 11.04 0.62
N LEU A 27 -13.71 11.36 -0.53
CA LEU A 27 -13.07 11.44 -1.84
C LEU A 27 -13.58 12.70 -2.54
N ASN A 28 -12.66 13.45 -3.15
CA ASN A 28 -12.95 14.73 -3.78
C ASN A 28 -12.27 14.82 -5.14
N ASP A 29 -13.07 14.65 -6.22
CA ASP A 29 -12.62 14.65 -7.61
C ASP A 29 -11.42 13.73 -7.89
N LEU A 30 -11.43 12.52 -7.31
CA LEU A 30 -10.34 11.56 -7.46
C LEU A 30 -10.30 11.03 -8.90
N ASN A 31 -9.12 11.18 -9.54
CA ASN A 31 -8.82 10.72 -10.88
C ASN A 31 -7.61 9.79 -10.83
N LEU A 32 -7.74 8.55 -11.30
CA LEU A 32 -6.63 7.62 -11.44
C LEU A 32 -6.96 6.52 -12.45
N ASP A 33 -5.92 5.93 -13.01
CA ASP A 33 -5.99 4.75 -13.86
C ASP A 33 -4.98 3.70 -13.38
N VAL A 34 -5.35 2.43 -13.52
CA VAL A 34 -4.49 1.28 -13.21
C VAL A 34 -4.40 0.40 -14.44
N LYS A 35 -3.19 -0.01 -14.81
CA LYS A 35 -2.93 -0.84 -15.99
C LYS A 35 -3.00 -2.32 -15.65
N GLU A 36 -3.37 -3.15 -16.63
CA GLU A 36 -3.38 -4.60 -16.45
C GLU A 36 -2.00 -5.14 -16.06
N GLY A 37 -1.95 -6.01 -15.04
CA GLY A 37 -0.75 -6.69 -14.59
C GLY A 37 0.28 -5.79 -13.94
N GLU A 38 -0.11 -4.61 -13.40
CA GLU A 38 0.76 -3.83 -12.53
C GLU A 38 0.43 -4.07 -11.05
N ILE A 39 1.39 -3.83 -10.18
CA ILE A 39 1.17 -3.64 -8.74
C ILE A 39 1.11 -2.13 -8.51
N PHE A 40 -0.08 -1.63 -8.18
CA PHE A 40 -0.34 -0.21 -7.99
C PHE A 40 -0.47 0.13 -6.52
N GLY A 41 0.29 1.10 -6.05
CA GLY A 41 0.26 1.59 -4.66
C GLY A 41 -0.74 2.72 -4.48
N LEU A 42 -1.58 2.63 -3.46
CA LEU A 42 -2.42 3.73 -3.00
C LEU A 42 -1.94 4.15 -1.61
N LEU A 43 -1.06 5.13 -1.57
CA LEU A 43 -0.38 5.60 -0.36
C LEU A 43 -1.12 6.80 0.25
N GLY A 44 -1.04 6.95 1.56
CA GLY A 44 -1.57 8.12 2.26
C GLY A 44 -1.84 7.86 3.74
N PRO A 45 -1.96 8.93 4.54
CA PRO A 45 -2.24 8.82 5.97
C PRO A 45 -3.62 8.21 6.25
N ASN A 46 -3.86 7.88 7.51
CA ASN A 46 -5.18 7.45 7.96
C ASN A 46 -6.22 8.55 7.71
N GLY A 47 -7.37 8.17 7.17
CA GLY A 47 -8.41 9.13 6.77
C GLY A 47 -8.19 9.80 5.40
N ALA A 48 -7.16 9.44 4.65
CA ALA A 48 -6.93 9.98 3.29
C ALA A 48 -7.99 9.55 2.27
N GLY A 49 -8.79 8.51 2.54
CA GLY A 49 -9.84 8.02 1.64
C GLY A 49 -9.57 6.63 1.04
N LYS A 50 -8.44 5.99 1.34
CA LYS A 50 -8.02 4.69 0.77
C LYS A 50 -9.10 3.61 0.94
N THR A 51 -9.52 3.32 2.16
CA THR A 51 -10.56 2.31 2.46
C THR A 51 -11.92 2.70 1.87
N THR A 52 -12.26 3.99 1.82
CA THR A 52 -13.50 4.45 1.16
C THR A 52 -13.47 4.14 -0.34
N PHE A 53 -12.33 4.35 -0.99
CA PHE A 53 -12.12 4.02 -2.39
C PHE A 53 -12.32 2.51 -2.66
N ILE A 54 -11.64 1.66 -1.88
CA ILE A 54 -11.80 0.19 -1.97
C ILE A 54 -13.26 -0.21 -1.76
N ASN A 55 -13.93 0.33 -0.75
CA ASN A 55 -15.31 0.01 -0.41
C ASN A 55 -16.32 0.40 -1.51
N ILE A 56 -16.04 1.46 -2.27
CA ILE A 56 -16.85 1.82 -3.45
C ILE A 56 -16.70 0.76 -4.53
N LEU A 57 -15.49 0.32 -4.83
CA LEU A 57 -15.21 -0.69 -5.85
C LEU A 57 -15.70 -2.09 -5.44
N ALA A 58 -15.64 -2.40 -4.14
CA ALA A 58 -16.24 -3.61 -3.57
C ALA A 58 -17.78 -3.58 -3.55
N GLY A 59 -18.40 -2.42 -3.80
CA GLY A 59 -19.85 -2.24 -3.78
C GLY A 59 -20.47 -2.20 -2.39
N THR A 60 -19.67 -1.98 -1.34
CA THR A 60 -20.14 -1.82 0.05
C THR A 60 -20.47 -0.37 0.38
N VAL A 61 -19.93 0.58 -0.38
CA VAL A 61 -20.20 2.02 -0.27
C VAL A 61 -20.63 2.56 -1.62
N ILE A 62 -21.76 3.29 -1.65
CA ILE A 62 -22.23 3.97 -2.87
C ILE A 62 -21.48 5.29 -3.02
N LYS A 63 -20.89 5.54 -4.19
CA LYS A 63 -20.27 6.82 -4.53
C LYS A 63 -21.29 7.96 -4.57
N THR A 64 -20.86 9.19 -4.40
CA THR A 64 -21.73 10.38 -4.50
C THR A 64 -21.73 10.95 -5.93
N GLY A 65 -20.66 10.73 -6.69
CA GLY A 65 -20.54 11.17 -8.09
C GLY A 65 -19.25 10.67 -8.71
N GLY A 66 -19.08 10.98 -10.00
CA GLY A 66 -17.93 10.54 -10.81
C GLY A 66 -18.18 9.22 -11.53
N GLU A 67 -17.25 8.84 -12.40
CA GLU A 67 -17.32 7.63 -13.23
C GLU A 67 -16.27 6.63 -12.76
N VAL A 68 -16.64 5.36 -12.74
CA VAL A 68 -15.74 4.25 -12.39
C VAL A 68 -15.96 3.09 -13.36
N ASN A 69 -14.90 2.69 -14.05
CA ASN A 69 -14.91 1.53 -14.94
C ASN A 69 -13.87 0.50 -14.44
N VAL A 70 -14.31 -0.74 -14.26
CA VAL A 70 -13.47 -1.86 -13.82
C VAL A 70 -13.58 -2.97 -14.85
N CYS A 71 -12.46 -3.41 -15.43
CA CYS A 71 -12.42 -4.47 -16.44
C CYS A 71 -13.35 -4.21 -17.63
N GLY A 72 -13.62 -2.94 -17.98
CA GLY A 72 -14.54 -2.55 -19.05
C GLY A 72 -16.01 -2.43 -18.63
N PHE A 73 -16.32 -2.70 -17.36
CA PHE A 73 -17.68 -2.58 -16.82
C PHE A 73 -17.84 -1.26 -16.04
N ASP A 74 -18.87 -0.49 -16.36
CA ASP A 74 -19.26 0.68 -15.58
C ASP A 74 -19.86 0.24 -14.23
N LEU A 75 -19.45 0.91 -13.14
CA LEU A 75 -19.87 0.55 -11.78
C LEU A 75 -21.36 0.76 -11.52
N ASP A 76 -21.96 1.79 -12.11
CA ASP A 76 -23.39 2.10 -11.90
C ASP A 76 -24.27 1.20 -12.74
N GLU A 77 -23.88 0.94 -13.99
CA GLU A 77 -24.65 0.11 -14.92
C GLU A 77 -24.46 -1.39 -14.66
N ASN A 78 -23.24 -1.80 -14.28
CA ASN A 78 -22.84 -3.20 -14.18
C ASN A 78 -22.25 -3.57 -12.81
N PRO A 79 -22.91 -3.25 -11.67
CA PRO A 79 -22.31 -3.41 -10.33
C PRO A 79 -22.03 -4.87 -9.96
N ARG A 80 -22.73 -5.84 -10.55
CA ARG A 80 -22.48 -7.27 -10.32
C ARG A 80 -21.21 -7.74 -11.02
N GLN A 81 -21.01 -7.34 -12.27
CA GLN A 81 -19.82 -7.67 -13.07
C GLN A 81 -18.57 -7.03 -12.44
N VAL A 82 -18.68 -5.78 -12.00
CA VAL A 82 -17.59 -5.11 -11.26
C VAL A 82 -17.20 -5.91 -10.01
N ARG A 83 -18.17 -6.28 -9.16
CA ARG A 83 -17.89 -7.10 -7.98
C ARG A 83 -17.31 -8.47 -8.31
N ALA A 84 -17.75 -9.10 -9.41
CA ALA A 84 -17.21 -10.38 -9.86
C ALA A 84 -15.77 -10.25 -10.39
N SER A 85 -15.36 -9.06 -10.84
CA SER A 85 -14.01 -8.78 -11.34
C SER A 85 -13.02 -8.37 -10.25
N VAL A 86 -13.48 -8.22 -9.00
CA VAL A 86 -12.69 -7.68 -7.89
C VAL A 86 -12.59 -8.67 -6.74
N GLY A 87 -11.37 -8.94 -6.28
CA GLY A 87 -11.10 -9.59 -5.00
C GLY A 87 -10.66 -8.55 -3.96
N VAL A 88 -11.12 -8.66 -2.73
CA VAL A 88 -10.74 -7.75 -1.64
C VAL A 88 -10.22 -8.52 -0.44
N VAL A 89 -9.02 -8.17 -0.02
CA VAL A 89 -8.42 -8.63 1.23
C VAL A 89 -8.49 -7.46 2.21
N PRO A 90 -9.38 -7.50 3.20
CA PRO A 90 -9.55 -6.42 4.16
C PRO A 90 -8.40 -6.36 5.17
N GLN A 91 -8.23 -5.21 5.80
CA GLN A 91 -7.25 -4.98 6.86
C GLN A 91 -7.52 -5.89 8.08
N GLU A 92 -8.79 -5.98 8.49
CA GLU A 92 -9.20 -6.79 9.65
C GLU A 92 -9.44 -8.25 9.28
N ILE A 93 -9.05 -9.16 10.18
CA ILE A 93 -9.29 -10.60 10.03
C ILE A 93 -10.72 -10.92 10.43
N ASN A 94 -11.62 -10.94 9.46
CA ASN A 94 -13.04 -11.23 9.64
C ASN A 94 -13.38 -12.60 9.03
N LEU A 95 -13.12 -13.65 9.78
CA LEU A 95 -13.37 -15.04 9.41
C LEU A 95 -14.32 -15.67 10.42
N ASP A 96 -15.30 -16.43 9.91
CA ASP A 96 -16.14 -17.22 10.79
C ASP A 96 -15.29 -18.33 11.48
N PRO A 97 -15.23 -18.34 12.82
CA PRO A 97 -14.34 -19.21 13.57
C PRO A 97 -14.75 -20.70 13.53
N PHE A 98 -15.99 -21.00 13.15
CA PHE A 98 -16.56 -22.34 13.17
C PHE A 98 -16.52 -23.09 11.83
N PHE A 99 -16.16 -22.38 10.75
CA PHE A 99 -15.94 -23.03 9.46
C PHE A 99 -14.47 -23.42 9.28
N SER A 100 -14.25 -24.44 8.46
CA SER A 100 -12.90 -24.79 7.99
C SER A 100 -12.51 -23.92 6.80
N PRO A 101 -11.20 -23.75 6.50
CA PRO A 101 -10.72 -23.06 5.30
C PRO A 101 -11.42 -23.52 4.03
N ARG A 102 -11.47 -24.84 3.79
CA ARG A 102 -12.18 -25.43 2.64
C ARG A 102 -13.63 -24.94 2.57
N LYS A 103 -14.37 -25.07 3.66
CA LYS A 103 -15.79 -24.71 3.69
C LYS A 103 -16.01 -23.21 3.46
N LEU A 104 -15.14 -22.36 4.03
CA LEU A 104 -15.18 -20.91 3.78
C LEU A 104 -14.93 -20.57 2.31
N LEU A 105 -13.96 -21.22 1.67
CA LEU A 105 -13.66 -20.99 0.27
C LEU A 105 -14.78 -21.49 -0.64
N ASP A 106 -15.32 -22.69 -0.39
CA ASP A 106 -16.44 -23.26 -1.16
C ASP A 106 -17.70 -22.38 -1.05
N LEU A 107 -17.99 -21.89 0.16
CA LEU A 107 -19.10 -20.96 0.38
C LEU A 107 -18.89 -19.66 -0.38
N GLN A 108 -17.69 -19.08 -0.30
CA GLN A 108 -17.34 -17.84 -1.01
C GLN A 108 -17.46 -18.02 -2.52
N ALA A 109 -16.91 -19.10 -3.08
CA ALA A 109 -17.04 -19.43 -4.50
C ALA A 109 -18.52 -19.53 -4.93
N GLY A 110 -19.35 -20.18 -4.11
CA GLY A 110 -20.80 -20.26 -4.35
C GLY A 110 -21.49 -18.91 -4.36
N LEU A 111 -21.10 -17.97 -3.48
CA LEU A 111 -21.64 -16.61 -3.45
C LEU A 111 -21.31 -15.82 -4.73
N TYR A 112 -20.19 -16.12 -5.38
CA TYR A 112 -19.81 -15.56 -6.68
C TYR A 112 -20.38 -16.36 -7.86
N GLY A 113 -21.20 -17.39 -7.61
CA GLY A 113 -21.86 -18.20 -8.64
C GLY A 113 -20.94 -19.23 -9.30
N VAL A 114 -19.75 -19.52 -8.73
CA VAL A 114 -18.86 -20.57 -9.23
C VAL A 114 -19.45 -21.94 -8.94
N LYS A 115 -19.77 -22.66 -10.02
CA LYS A 115 -20.35 -24.02 -9.91
C LYS A 115 -19.37 -24.96 -9.21
N GLU A 116 -19.88 -25.93 -8.48
CA GLU A 116 -19.06 -26.85 -7.68
C GLU A 116 -17.94 -27.53 -8.49
N LYS A 117 -18.26 -27.98 -9.70
CA LYS A 117 -17.30 -28.62 -10.62
C LYS A 117 -16.18 -27.69 -11.12
N ASP A 118 -16.40 -26.38 -11.05
CA ASP A 118 -15.48 -25.35 -11.55
C ASP A 118 -14.69 -24.67 -10.41
N ARG A 119 -14.91 -25.13 -9.15
CA ARG A 119 -14.21 -24.59 -7.99
C ARG A 119 -12.76 -25.06 -7.96
N ILE A 120 -11.86 -24.12 -7.66
CA ILE A 120 -10.42 -24.35 -7.55
C ILE A 120 -9.95 -24.32 -6.08
N THR A 121 -10.82 -24.70 -5.15
CA THR A 121 -10.58 -24.60 -3.70
C THR A 121 -9.27 -25.29 -3.29
N ASP A 122 -8.99 -26.49 -3.79
CA ASP A 122 -7.74 -27.21 -3.47
C ASP A 122 -6.51 -26.51 -4.04
N THR A 123 -6.60 -26.00 -5.26
CA THR A 123 -5.52 -25.22 -5.89
C THR A 123 -5.21 -23.96 -5.09
N ILE A 124 -6.24 -23.25 -4.63
CA ILE A 124 -6.07 -22.03 -3.82
C ILE A 124 -5.49 -22.36 -2.44
N LEU A 125 -5.97 -23.43 -1.78
CA LEU A 125 -5.42 -23.88 -0.50
C LEU A 125 -3.93 -24.19 -0.61
N ASN A 126 -3.52 -24.87 -1.68
CA ASN A 126 -2.12 -25.15 -1.96
C ASN A 126 -1.33 -23.87 -2.20
N LEU A 127 -1.87 -22.96 -3.02
CA LEU A 127 -1.25 -21.65 -3.33
C LEU A 127 -0.91 -20.86 -2.07
N VAL A 128 -1.78 -20.89 -1.05
CA VAL A 128 -1.59 -20.18 0.21
C VAL A 128 -0.98 -21.08 1.31
N SER A 129 -0.56 -22.31 0.99
CA SER A 129 0.01 -23.31 1.92
C SER A 129 -0.86 -23.55 3.16
N LEU A 130 -2.13 -23.87 2.91
CA LEU A 130 -3.14 -24.22 3.94
C LEU A 130 -3.81 -25.58 3.66
N GLU A 131 -3.21 -26.42 2.83
CA GLU A 131 -3.74 -27.74 2.49
C GLU A 131 -3.84 -28.67 3.71
N LYS A 132 -2.88 -28.58 4.66
CA LYS A 132 -2.89 -29.37 5.90
C LYS A 132 -4.00 -28.95 6.85
N GLU A 133 -4.31 -27.67 6.89
CA GLU A 133 -5.33 -27.06 7.74
C GLU A 133 -6.69 -26.94 7.05
N ALA A 134 -6.83 -27.47 5.82
CA ALA A 134 -8.03 -27.31 4.98
C ALA A 134 -9.33 -27.67 5.70
N ASN A 135 -9.30 -28.65 6.59
CA ASN A 135 -10.46 -29.17 7.32
C ASN A 135 -10.46 -28.82 8.83
N SER A 136 -9.45 -28.07 9.31
CA SER A 136 -9.38 -27.59 10.68
C SER A 136 -10.30 -26.38 10.88
N TYR A 137 -10.80 -26.11 12.08
CA TYR A 137 -11.58 -24.90 12.32
C TYR A 137 -10.73 -23.64 12.20
N ALA A 138 -11.28 -22.59 11.57
CA ALA A 138 -10.57 -21.32 11.39
C ALA A 138 -10.12 -20.67 12.71
N ARG A 139 -10.80 -20.96 13.81
CA ARG A 139 -10.38 -20.50 15.17
C ARG A 139 -9.03 -21.07 15.60
N SER A 140 -8.65 -22.25 15.14
CA SER A 140 -7.37 -22.88 15.50
C SER A 140 -6.18 -22.39 14.68
N LEU A 141 -6.42 -21.60 13.63
CA LEU A 141 -5.38 -21.06 12.77
C LEU A 141 -4.60 -19.94 13.47
N SER A 142 -3.29 -19.85 13.23
CA SER A 142 -2.48 -18.73 13.63
C SER A 142 -2.91 -17.43 12.91
N GLY A 143 -2.48 -16.28 13.40
CA GLY A 143 -2.76 -14.98 12.74
C GLY A 143 -2.32 -14.96 11.27
N GLY A 144 -1.12 -15.47 10.99
CA GLY A 144 -0.61 -15.59 9.63
C GLY A 144 -1.39 -16.53 8.74
N MET A 145 -1.82 -17.69 9.27
CA MET A 145 -2.70 -18.62 8.55
C MET A 145 -4.05 -17.97 8.22
N LYS A 146 -4.63 -17.23 9.16
CA LYS A 146 -5.88 -16.49 8.93
C LYS A 146 -5.71 -15.43 7.85
N ARG A 147 -4.58 -14.71 7.82
CA ARG A 147 -4.27 -13.72 6.78
C ARG A 147 -4.17 -14.38 5.39
N ARG A 148 -3.48 -15.53 5.31
CA ARG A 148 -3.39 -16.32 4.08
C ARG A 148 -4.77 -16.84 3.63
N LEU A 149 -5.63 -17.22 4.56
CA LEU A 149 -7.01 -17.64 4.25
C LEU A 149 -7.86 -16.46 3.72
N LEU A 150 -7.68 -15.23 4.21
CA LEU A 150 -8.33 -14.05 3.63
C LEU A 150 -7.88 -13.80 2.19
N MET A 151 -6.59 -13.96 1.89
CA MET A 151 -6.10 -13.88 0.51
C MET A 151 -6.73 -14.97 -0.36
N ALA A 152 -6.76 -16.22 0.12
CA ALA A 152 -7.41 -17.33 -0.55
C ALA A 152 -8.89 -17.01 -0.87
N LYS A 153 -9.61 -16.47 0.11
CA LYS A 153 -11.01 -16.07 -0.02
C LYS A 153 -11.23 -15.01 -1.12
N ALA A 154 -10.30 -14.06 -1.26
CA ALA A 154 -10.37 -13.04 -2.31
C ALA A 154 -10.10 -13.60 -3.72
N LEU A 155 -9.48 -14.77 -3.84
CA LEU A 155 -9.03 -15.37 -5.10
C LEU A 155 -9.93 -16.50 -5.64
N VAL A 156 -10.89 -17.01 -4.85
CA VAL A 156 -11.65 -18.21 -5.21
C VAL A 156 -12.49 -18.06 -6.48
N HIS A 157 -12.86 -16.84 -6.85
CA HIS A 157 -13.61 -16.54 -8.08
C HIS A 157 -12.72 -16.03 -9.21
N GLN A 158 -11.38 -16.14 -9.05
CA GLN A 158 -10.36 -15.80 -10.03
C GLN A 158 -10.47 -14.36 -10.58
N PRO A 159 -10.54 -13.34 -9.71
CA PRO A 159 -10.69 -11.97 -10.16
C PRO A 159 -9.41 -11.47 -10.88
N PRO A 160 -9.53 -10.71 -11.97
CA PRO A 160 -8.38 -10.10 -12.63
C PRO A 160 -7.77 -8.92 -11.84
N LEU A 161 -8.50 -8.38 -10.85
CA LEU A 161 -8.08 -7.25 -10.00
C LEU A 161 -8.26 -7.60 -8.53
N VAL A 162 -7.21 -7.43 -7.72
CA VAL A 162 -7.21 -7.71 -6.28
C VAL A 162 -6.80 -6.47 -5.50
N PHE A 163 -7.59 -6.12 -4.50
CA PHE A 163 -7.27 -5.08 -3.51
C PHE A 163 -6.71 -5.70 -2.23
N LEU A 164 -5.62 -5.16 -1.75
CA LEU A 164 -5.02 -5.50 -0.47
C LEU A 164 -5.07 -4.25 0.42
N ASP A 165 -5.98 -4.23 1.39
CA ASP A 165 -6.14 -3.08 2.30
C ASP A 165 -5.21 -3.24 3.51
N GLU A 166 -4.12 -2.48 3.54
CA GLU A 166 -3.07 -2.49 4.57
C GLU A 166 -2.66 -3.92 5.00
N PRO A 167 -2.23 -4.77 4.05
CA PRO A 167 -2.10 -6.21 4.29
C PRO A 167 -1.03 -6.58 5.31
N THR A 168 -0.10 -5.68 5.60
CA THR A 168 1.02 -5.88 6.53
C THR A 168 0.87 -5.15 7.86
N ALA A 169 -0.24 -4.45 8.08
CA ALA A 169 -0.49 -3.77 9.35
C ALA A 169 -0.47 -4.77 10.53
N GLY A 170 0.43 -4.52 11.50
CA GLY A 170 0.57 -5.37 12.68
C GLY A 170 1.17 -6.76 12.41
N VAL A 171 1.89 -6.94 11.31
CA VAL A 171 2.52 -8.20 10.90
C VAL A 171 4.03 -8.13 11.13
N ASP A 172 4.61 -9.21 11.65
CA ASP A 172 6.07 -9.33 11.82
C ASP A 172 6.81 -9.40 10.48
N VAL A 173 8.14 -9.21 10.52
CA VAL A 173 8.98 -9.09 9.32
C VAL A 173 8.95 -10.36 8.47
N GLU A 174 8.99 -11.55 9.09
CA GLU A 174 9.02 -12.83 8.37
C GLU A 174 7.69 -13.06 7.63
N LEU A 175 6.58 -12.82 8.32
CA LEU A 175 5.25 -12.97 7.75
C LEU A 175 5.00 -11.96 6.62
N ARG A 176 5.51 -10.70 6.76
CA ARG A 176 5.49 -9.67 5.72
C ARG A 176 6.21 -10.15 4.45
N GLN A 177 7.43 -10.68 4.58
CA GLN A 177 8.18 -11.18 3.42
C GLN A 177 7.47 -12.34 2.71
N ASN A 178 6.84 -13.25 3.46
CA ASN A 178 6.05 -14.34 2.89
C ASN A 178 4.82 -13.82 2.15
N LEU A 179 4.16 -12.80 2.67
CA LEU A 179 3.03 -12.15 2.02
C LEU A 179 3.45 -11.51 0.69
N TRP A 180 4.58 -10.79 0.67
CA TRP A 180 5.11 -10.16 -0.54
C TRP A 180 5.49 -11.18 -1.62
N LYS A 181 6.05 -12.33 -1.25
CA LYS A 181 6.31 -13.43 -2.19
C LYS A 181 5.01 -13.89 -2.87
N ASN A 182 3.94 -14.06 -2.10
CA ASN A 182 2.65 -14.47 -2.63
C ASN A 182 2.04 -13.41 -3.55
N VAL A 183 2.12 -12.13 -3.16
CA VAL A 183 1.65 -11.00 -3.99
C VAL A 183 2.38 -10.94 -5.32
N ARG A 184 3.71 -11.03 -5.31
CA ARG A 184 4.52 -11.06 -6.54
C ARG A 184 4.22 -12.28 -7.42
N MET A 185 3.94 -13.44 -6.81
CA MET A 185 3.56 -14.64 -7.54
C MET A 185 2.21 -14.46 -8.24
N LEU A 186 1.20 -13.93 -7.56
CA LEU A 186 -0.11 -13.64 -8.15
C LEU A 186 0.01 -12.65 -9.31
N ASN A 187 0.82 -11.61 -9.14
CA ASN A 187 1.05 -10.62 -10.21
C ASN A 187 1.73 -11.26 -11.43
N LYS A 188 2.72 -12.14 -11.23
CA LYS A 188 3.34 -12.90 -12.32
C LYS A 188 2.36 -13.82 -13.06
N LEU A 189 1.29 -14.26 -12.42
CA LEU A 189 0.19 -15.01 -13.03
C LEU A 189 -0.81 -14.10 -13.79
N GLY A 190 -0.53 -12.79 -13.86
CA GLY A 190 -1.33 -11.81 -14.61
C GLY A 190 -2.38 -11.07 -13.78
N VAL A 191 -2.49 -11.33 -12.46
CA VAL A 191 -3.41 -10.62 -11.58
C VAL A 191 -2.90 -9.20 -11.36
N THR A 192 -3.76 -8.20 -11.57
CA THR A 192 -3.47 -6.80 -11.21
C THR A 192 -3.72 -6.62 -9.73
N ILE A 193 -2.85 -5.89 -9.04
CA ILE A 193 -2.93 -5.71 -7.60
C ILE A 193 -2.96 -4.24 -7.25
N ILE A 194 -3.89 -3.82 -6.43
CA ILE A 194 -3.90 -2.50 -5.80
C ILE A 194 -3.64 -2.70 -4.30
N LEU A 195 -2.53 -2.15 -3.86
CA LEU A 195 -2.07 -2.21 -2.48
C LEU A 195 -2.29 -0.88 -1.80
N THR A 196 -3.02 -0.86 -0.68
CA THR A 196 -3.02 0.33 0.19
C THR A 196 -2.02 0.16 1.30
N THR A 197 -1.29 1.22 1.59
CA THR A 197 -0.37 1.27 2.72
C THR A 197 -0.17 2.72 3.17
N HIS A 198 0.29 2.89 4.39
CA HIS A 198 0.83 4.15 4.89
C HIS A 198 2.36 4.05 5.07
N TYR A 199 2.95 2.87 4.79
CA TYR A 199 4.39 2.65 4.83
C TYR A 199 4.98 2.82 3.43
N LEU A 200 5.93 3.73 3.33
CA LEU A 200 6.61 4.03 2.08
C LEU A 200 7.44 2.87 1.56
N GLU A 201 8.26 2.27 2.44
CA GLU A 201 9.13 1.16 2.10
C GLU A 201 8.40 0.01 1.39
N GLU A 202 7.14 -0.25 1.82
CA GLU A 202 6.31 -1.27 1.18
C GLU A 202 5.90 -0.88 -0.23
N ALA A 203 5.51 0.38 -0.41
CA ALA A 203 5.13 0.90 -1.72
C ALA A 203 6.34 0.93 -2.67
N GLU A 204 7.51 1.30 -2.17
CA GLU A 204 8.77 1.29 -2.93
C GLU A 204 9.16 -0.11 -3.37
N GLU A 205 9.10 -1.07 -2.44
CA GLU A 205 9.51 -2.44 -2.72
C GLU A 205 8.55 -3.17 -3.67
N MET A 206 7.25 -2.86 -3.60
CA MET A 206 6.22 -3.67 -4.23
C MET A 206 5.58 -3.04 -5.46
N CYS A 207 5.48 -1.71 -5.53
CA CYS A 207 4.63 -1.06 -6.51
C CYS A 207 5.40 -0.55 -7.73
N ASP A 208 4.82 -0.72 -8.91
CA ASP A 208 5.31 -0.14 -10.17
C ASP A 208 5.00 1.35 -10.26
N ARG A 209 3.77 1.74 -9.86
CA ARG A 209 3.27 3.11 -9.80
C ARG A 209 2.56 3.33 -8.48
N ILE A 210 2.60 4.57 -8.00
CA ILE A 210 1.99 4.97 -6.73
C ILE A 210 1.13 6.21 -6.96
N ALA A 211 -0.09 6.19 -6.42
CA ALA A 211 -0.90 7.37 -6.19
C ALA A 211 -0.84 7.73 -4.71
N ILE A 212 -0.53 8.98 -4.42
CA ILE A 212 -0.50 9.50 -3.06
C ILE A 212 -1.81 10.24 -2.80
N LEU A 213 -2.56 9.78 -1.80
CA LEU A 213 -3.82 10.38 -1.38
C LEU A 213 -3.64 11.23 -0.14
N ASN A 214 -4.20 12.44 -0.16
CA ASN A 214 -4.35 13.28 1.02
C ASN A 214 -5.74 13.93 1.03
N LYS A 215 -6.47 13.79 2.13
CA LYS A 215 -7.83 14.37 2.33
C LYS A 215 -8.77 14.16 1.13
N GLY A 216 -8.76 12.96 0.57
CA GLY A 216 -9.64 12.57 -0.54
C GLY A 216 -9.17 12.99 -1.93
N ASN A 217 -8.01 13.64 -2.08
CA ASN A 217 -7.45 14.07 -3.36
C ASN A 217 -6.19 13.26 -3.69
N VAL A 218 -5.93 13.04 -4.98
CA VAL A 218 -4.62 12.57 -5.45
C VAL A 218 -3.67 13.75 -5.52
N VAL A 219 -2.63 13.76 -4.68
CA VAL A 219 -1.63 14.83 -4.65
C VAL A 219 -0.41 14.52 -5.53
N ALA A 220 -0.13 13.24 -5.79
CA ALA A 220 0.88 12.79 -6.73
C ALA A 220 0.49 11.44 -7.33
N LEU A 221 0.84 11.21 -8.59
CA LEU A 221 0.68 9.95 -9.30
C LEU A 221 1.81 9.81 -10.30
N ASP A 222 2.68 8.82 -10.11
CA ASP A 222 3.80 8.56 -11.01
C ASP A 222 4.34 7.14 -10.80
N SER A 223 5.34 6.73 -11.59
CA SER A 223 6.11 5.53 -11.30
C SER A 223 6.84 5.69 -9.96
N THR A 224 7.00 4.58 -9.24
CA THR A 224 7.73 4.56 -7.96
C THR A 224 9.11 5.20 -8.10
N LYS A 225 9.83 4.84 -9.17
CA LYS A 225 11.14 5.42 -9.47
C LYS A 225 11.11 6.95 -9.65
N ASN A 226 10.10 7.48 -10.34
CA ASN A 226 10.00 8.93 -10.55
C ASN A 226 9.65 9.68 -9.25
N LEU A 227 8.77 9.09 -8.42
CA LEU A 227 8.43 9.69 -7.12
C LEU A 227 9.65 9.73 -6.20
N LEU A 228 10.41 8.64 -6.11
CA LEU A 228 11.66 8.58 -5.33
C LEU A 228 12.70 9.60 -5.83
N ASN A 229 12.79 9.80 -7.15
CA ASN A 229 13.70 10.79 -7.72
C ASN A 229 13.29 12.25 -7.40
N ARG A 230 12.01 12.49 -7.05
CA ARG A 230 11.53 13.82 -6.62
C ARG A 230 11.91 14.14 -5.18
N ILE A 231 12.26 13.15 -4.36
CA ILE A 231 12.78 13.34 -3.01
C ILE A 231 14.20 13.91 -3.15
N GLN A 232 14.28 15.24 -3.16
CA GLN A 232 15.55 15.95 -3.35
C GLN A 232 16.38 15.97 -2.07
N THR A 233 15.77 15.74 -0.93
CA THR A 233 16.42 15.79 0.37
C THR A 233 16.84 14.42 0.86
N LYS A 234 17.96 14.36 1.58
CA LYS A 234 18.47 13.19 2.27
C LYS A 234 18.78 13.56 3.71
N LYS A 235 18.39 12.70 4.67
CA LYS A 235 18.73 12.84 6.09
C LYS A 235 19.95 12.00 6.40
N VAL A 236 20.87 12.55 7.15
CA VAL A 236 22.06 11.85 7.63
C VAL A 236 22.25 12.16 9.10
N THR A 237 22.34 11.09 9.90
CA THR A 237 22.65 11.20 11.31
C THR A 237 24.12 10.82 11.53
N PHE A 238 24.89 11.76 12.07
CA PHE A 238 26.27 11.55 12.47
C PHE A 238 26.33 11.34 13.97
N LYS A 239 26.97 10.26 14.39
CA LYS A 239 27.38 10.04 15.77
C LYS A 239 28.86 10.32 15.88
N THR A 240 29.26 11.15 16.83
CA THR A 240 30.62 11.66 16.95
C THR A 240 31.20 11.42 18.34
N ASP A 241 32.53 11.56 18.46
CA ASP A 241 33.23 11.41 19.75
C ASP A 241 33.03 12.60 20.70
N LYS A 242 32.60 13.75 20.13
CA LYS A 242 32.37 15.00 20.87
C LYS A 242 31.18 15.72 20.31
N GLU A 243 30.62 16.64 21.07
CA GLU A 243 29.49 17.48 20.62
C GLU A 243 29.89 18.35 19.42
N ILE A 244 29.05 18.31 18.38
CA ILE A 244 29.28 19.09 17.14
C ILE A 244 28.72 20.49 17.32
N ASN A 245 29.59 21.52 17.16
CA ASN A 245 29.17 22.91 17.00
C ASN A 245 29.26 23.29 15.52
N ILE A 246 28.14 23.19 14.80
CA ILE A 246 28.02 23.66 13.40
C ILE A 246 27.70 25.15 13.45
N GLN A 247 28.55 25.97 12.83
CA GLN A 247 28.29 27.41 12.74
C GLN A 247 27.26 27.70 11.62
N LYS A 248 26.42 28.74 11.81
CA LYS A 248 25.39 29.11 10.85
C LYS A 248 25.91 29.36 9.42
N ASN A 249 27.17 29.72 9.24
CA ASN A 249 27.78 29.95 7.94
C ASN A 249 28.12 28.70 7.16
N ASP A 250 28.13 27.51 7.82
CA ASP A 250 28.34 26.22 7.16
C ASP A 250 27.03 25.62 6.64
N LEU A 251 25.91 26.30 6.85
CA LEU A 251 24.55 25.81 6.69
C LEU A 251 23.83 26.25 5.39
N GLU A 252 24.52 26.94 4.42
CA GLU A 252 23.87 27.46 3.21
C GLU A 252 23.08 26.40 2.39
N SER A 253 23.23 25.11 2.70
CA SER A 253 22.54 24.01 1.99
C SER A 253 22.19 22.84 2.92
N LEU A 254 22.19 23.06 4.24
CA LEU A 254 21.99 22.05 5.26
C LEU A 254 20.96 22.53 6.28
N GLU A 255 20.01 21.69 6.64
CA GLU A 255 19.06 21.93 7.72
C GLU A 255 19.35 20.94 8.87
N ILE A 256 19.57 21.45 10.09
CA ILE A 256 19.71 20.62 11.27
C ILE A 256 18.31 20.24 11.74
N ILE A 257 17.96 18.93 11.63
CA ILE A 257 16.67 18.40 12.07
C ILE A 257 16.68 18.18 13.59
N SER A 258 17.76 17.59 14.11
CA SER A 258 17.89 17.35 15.54
C SER A 258 19.36 17.33 15.96
N LYS A 259 19.60 17.72 17.21
CA LYS A 259 20.91 17.65 17.87
C LYS A 259 20.69 17.18 19.30
N ILE A 260 21.20 15.98 19.61
CA ILE A 260 21.08 15.36 20.93
C ILE A 260 22.46 14.83 21.35
N GLY A 261 23.13 15.58 22.23
CA GLY A 261 24.49 15.21 22.69
C GLY A 261 25.48 15.10 21.53
N ASN A 262 26.03 13.92 21.31
CA ASN A 262 27.01 13.64 20.25
C ASN A 262 26.35 13.13 18.94
N GLU A 263 25.05 13.20 18.83
CA GLU A 263 24.33 12.82 17.61
C GLU A 263 23.71 14.07 16.97
N VAL A 264 23.93 14.23 15.67
CA VAL A 264 23.38 15.32 14.86
C VAL A 264 22.74 14.74 13.61
N CYS A 265 21.46 15.03 13.41
CA CYS A 265 20.73 14.70 12.18
C CYS A 265 20.64 15.97 11.32
N VAL A 266 21.10 15.86 10.08
CA VAL A 266 21.05 16.94 9.08
C VAL A 266 20.29 16.50 7.86
N SER A 267 19.46 17.39 7.31
CA SER A 267 18.84 17.26 5.98
C SER A 267 19.64 18.06 4.96
N TYR A 268 19.79 17.52 3.76
CA TYR A 268 20.48 18.21 2.66
C TYR A 268 19.89 17.84 1.31
N GLU A 269 19.97 18.74 0.33
CA GLU A 269 19.58 18.47 -1.05
C GLU A 269 20.68 17.68 -1.77
N LYS A 270 20.32 16.49 -2.31
CA LYS A 270 21.23 15.59 -3.05
C LYS A 270 21.93 16.28 -4.23
N SER A 271 21.28 17.28 -4.84
CA SER A 271 21.79 18.05 -5.98
C SER A 271 22.85 19.10 -5.61
N LYS A 272 22.83 19.59 -4.37
CA LYS A 272 23.69 20.71 -3.90
C LYS A 272 24.86 20.26 -3.02
N VAL A 273 24.67 19.15 -2.30
CA VAL A 273 25.65 18.67 -1.31
C VAL A 273 25.86 17.17 -1.50
N ASN A 274 27.13 16.76 -1.53
CA ASN A 274 27.49 15.34 -1.50
C ASN A 274 27.98 14.92 -0.11
N MET A 275 27.99 13.63 0.15
CA MET A 275 28.43 13.04 1.44
C MET A 275 29.87 13.43 1.80
N GLU A 276 30.75 13.54 0.81
CA GLU A 276 32.15 13.92 1.03
C GLU A 276 32.27 15.33 1.63
N LYS A 277 31.45 16.27 1.13
CA LYS A 277 31.40 17.65 1.67
C LYS A 277 30.88 17.66 3.12
N LEU A 278 29.89 16.83 3.46
CA LEU A 278 29.37 16.70 4.82
C LEU A 278 30.43 16.12 5.78
N ILE A 279 31.09 15.05 5.37
CA ILE A 279 32.17 14.45 6.17
C ILE A 279 33.32 15.44 6.36
N SER A 280 33.68 16.21 5.34
CA SER A 280 34.75 17.20 5.42
C SER A 280 34.42 18.35 6.36
N LEU A 281 33.15 18.78 6.43
CA LEU A 281 32.69 19.80 7.37
C LEU A 281 32.83 19.35 8.83
N ILE A 282 32.50 18.10 9.13
CA ILE A 282 32.65 17.54 10.48
C ILE A 282 34.15 17.41 10.84
N LYS A 283 34.95 16.93 9.90
CA LYS A 283 36.41 16.74 10.12
C LYS A 283 37.16 18.05 10.32
N LYS A 284 36.73 19.17 9.72
CA LYS A 284 37.31 20.49 9.92
C LYS A 284 37.32 20.93 11.40
N ASN A 285 36.38 20.43 12.20
CA ASN A 285 36.28 20.76 13.63
C ASN A 285 37.06 19.79 14.57
N ASN A 286 37.95 18.99 14.03
CA ASN A 286 38.70 17.99 14.78
C ASN A 286 37.80 16.97 15.55
N ILE A 287 36.65 16.66 14.96
CA ILE A 287 35.67 15.73 15.50
C ILE A 287 35.78 14.40 14.74
N LYS A 288 35.84 13.30 15.49
CA LYS A 288 35.83 11.97 14.88
C LYS A 288 34.41 11.46 14.73
N ILE A 289 34.10 11.00 13.53
CA ILE A 289 32.85 10.33 13.26
C ILE A 289 32.98 8.89 13.79
N VAL A 290 32.05 8.51 14.68
CA VAL A 290 31.96 7.18 15.28
C VAL A 290 31.04 6.30 14.42
N ASP A 291 29.93 6.86 13.95
CA ASP A 291 28.97 6.15 13.13
C ASP A 291 28.23 7.12 12.20
N ILE A 292 27.71 6.61 11.08
CA ILE A 292 26.91 7.35 10.10
C ILE A 292 25.70 6.48 9.74
N SER A 293 24.51 6.97 10.00
CA SER A 293 23.29 6.40 9.45
C SER A 293 22.68 7.36 8.43
N THR A 294 22.17 6.82 7.33
CA THR A 294 21.54 7.61 6.27
C THR A 294 20.09 7.18 6.12
N ASP A 295 19.22 8.18 6.00
CA ASP A 295 17.82 8.00 5.70
C ASP A 295 17.54 8.72 4.38
N ASP A 296 17.03 8.01 3.38
CA ASP A 296 16.85 8.55 2.03
C ASP A 296 15.65 9.52 1.91
N GLY A 297 15.05 9.86 3.03
CA GLY A 297 13.86 10.70 3.12
C GLY A 297 12.58 9.89 2.88
N ASP A 298 11.56 10.16 3.65
CA ASP A 298 10.24 9.53 3.49
C ASP A 298 9.42 10.31 2.47
N LEU A 299 8.50 9.62 1.76
CA LEU A 299 7.49 10.31 0.94
C LEU A 299 6.64 11.29 1.77
N GLU A 300 6.70 11.24 3.10
CA GLU A 300 6.15 12.29 3.97
C GLU A 300 6.83 13.64 3.72
N ASP A 301 8.09 13.65 3.28
CA ASP A 301 8.82 14.87 2.90
C ASP A 301 8.37 15.44 1.53
N VAL A 302 7.50 14.73 0.78
CA VAL A 302 6.87 15.21 -0.48
C VAL A 302 5.57 15.96 -0.20
N PHE A 303 5.06 15.93 1.04
CA PHE A 303 3.87 16.62 1.51
C PHE A 303 4.23 17.92 2.23
#